data_dcc5937e02b7e4b95119510a9f4c3c89
#
_entry.id   dcc5937e02b7e4b95119510a9f4c3c89
#
_cell.length_a   1.000
_cell.length_b   1.000
_cell.length_c   1.000
_cell.angle_alpha   90.00
_cell.angle_beta   90.00
_cell.angle_gamma   90.00
#
_symmetry.space_group_name_H-M   'P 1'
#
loop_
_entity.id
_entity.type
_entity.pdbx_description
1 polymer ?
#
loop_
_entity_poly.entity_id
_entity_poly.type
_entity_poly.pdbx_seq_one_letter_code
_entity_poly.pdbx_strand_id
1 'polypeptide(L)'
;MKLIIINYSMSSKSLVFAHQRETAIALSQYFESVTVFTPEVSYENLPTNMKANLLKWHKNSPVQNSYTILKTLIPYLLSNRKAVVFTHMTDVHAALISPITWLFRIRHVLWYAHATNSPFLIWSSFFVSQILSSTSGSCNLELNSRKVKFINQGINQKDFPFQISKLMERTKLFYYGRLDQSKNIHLFLELIKKLNYQKDVFTLDIFGKPANKQSEMYLVNLRLNPLVKNANSSVIFHGPIQRKRIPSAVEEFDIFLNLFNGSLDKTLIEATFMGKPVVTWNQEYCRDFGTWSGAPVAKSLDFISEEILALKSVKSSDLRAELERRLNLSLEMHSFDGWIHRLASRLREDLHS
;
A
#
# COMPACT_ATOMS: atom_id res chain seq x y z
N MET A 1 8.65 -17.78 -21.46
CA MET A 1 7.56 -16.81 -21.71
C MET A 1 8.10 -15.39 -21.56
N LYS A 2 7.72 -14.47 -22.44
CA LYS A 2 8.13 -13.06 -22.39
C LYS A 2 7.12 -12.23 -21.61
N LEU A 3 7.60 -11.21 -20.89
CA LEU A 3 6.75 -10.27 -20.14
C LEU A 3 6.98 -8.83 -20.64
N ILE A 4 5.89 -8.12 -20.88
CA ILE A 4 5.87 -6.69 -21.22
C ILE A 4 5.24 -5.95 -20.04
N ILE A 5 5.99 -5.07 -19.39
CA ILE A 5 5.51 -4.26 -18.25
C ILE A 5 5.32 -2.82 -18.71
N ILE A 6 4.22 -2.22 -18.29
CA ILE A 6 3.96 -0.79 -18.45
C ILE A 6 3.74 -0.22 -17.05
N ASN A 7 4.57 0.72 -16.64
CA ASN A 7 4.52 1.33 -15.32
C ASN A 7 4.88 2.83 -15.35
N TYR A 8 4.82 3.51 -14.19
CA TYR A 8 5.12 4.93 -14.07
C TYR A 8 6.59 5.23 -13.85
N SER A 9 7.38 4.31 -13.29
CA SER A 9 8.80 4.57 -13.04
C SER A 9 9.63 3.29 -12.92
N MET A 10 10.79 3.33 -13.54
CA MET A 10 11.93 2.43 -13.34
C MET A 10 13.11 3.17 -12.72
N SER A 11 12.90 4.32 -12.11
CA SER A 11 13.92 5.11 -11.45
C SER A 11 14.21 4.60 -10.03
N SER A 12 15.49 4.43 -9.71
CA SER A 12 15.95 4.10 -8.35
C SER A 12 15.77 5.27 -7.37
N LYS A 13 15.58 6.48 -7.88
CA LYS A 13 15.40 7.71 -7.11
C LYS A 13 13.95 8.10 -6.89
N SER A 14 12.99 7.36 -7.47
CA SER A 14 11.57 7.65 -7.32
C SER A 14 11.13 7.38 -5.89
N LEU A 15 10.64 8.41 -5.20
CA LEU A 15 10.14 8.28 -3.82
C LEU A 15 8.77 7.58 -3.76
N VAL A 16 7.97 7.69 -4.82
CA VAL A 16 6.60 7.19 -4.86
C VAL A 16 6.52 5.82 -5.54
N PHE A 17 7.27 5.63 -6.63
CA PHE A 17 7.16 4.46 -7.50
C PHE A 17 8.37 3.51 -7.44
N ALA A 18 9.26 3.64 -6.45
CA ALA A 18 10.41 2.73 -6.28
C ALA A 18 10.00 1.24 -6.28
N HIS A 19 8.85 0.93 -5.67
CA HIS A 19 8.30 -0.42 -5.63
C HIS A 19 7.99 -1.00 -7.03
N GLN A 20 7.69 -0.16 -8.03
CA GLN A 20 7.42 -0.65 -9.39
C GLN A 20 8.69 -1.17 -10.06
N ARG A 21 9.83 -0.51 -9.80
CA ARG A 21 11.14 -0.98 -10.25
C ARG A 21 11.53 -2.29 -9.56
N GLU A 22 11.38 -2.36 -8.25
CA GLU A 22 11.66 -3.56 -7.47
C GLU A 22 10.80 -4.75 -7.95
N THR A 23 9.51 -4.52 -8.19
CA THR A 23 8.59 -5.51 -8.75
C THR A 23 9.05 -6.00 -10.13
N ALA A 24 9.41 -5.08 -11.04
CA ALA A 24 9.86 -5.46 -12.38
C ALA A 24 11.13 -6.28 -12.35
N ILE A 25 12.11 -5.90 -11.50
CA ILE A 25 13.37 -6.64 -11.30
C ILE A 25 13.08 -8.03 -10.72
N ALA A 26 12.23 -8.13 -9.69
CA ALA A 26 11.90 -9.42 -9.09
C ALA A 26 11.17 -10.34 -10.09
N LEU A 27 10.25 -9.80 -10.90
CA LEU A 27 9.55 -10.57 -11.94
C LEU A 27 10.50 -11.08 -13.02
N SER A 28 11.65 -10.44 -13.27
CA SER A 28 12.60 -10.92 -14.29
C SER A 28 13.13 -12.35 -14.02
N GLN A 29 13.11 -12.78 -12.78
CA GLN A 29 13.53 -14.14 -12.40
C GLN A 29 12.54 -15.23 -12.86
N TYR A 30 11.29 -14.85 -13.19
CA TYR A 30 10.23 -15.78 -13.56
C TYR A 30 9.95 -15.83 -15.06
N PHE A 31 10.60 -14.95 -15.85
CA PHE A 31 10.36 -14.81 -17.27
C PHE A 31 11.66 -14.87 -18.08
N GLU A 32 11.59 -15.43 -19.27
CA GLU A 32 12.72 -15.53 -20.20
C GLU A 32 13.29 -14.14 -20.55
N SER A 33 12.40 -13.18 -20.79
CA SER A 33 12.77 -11.79 -21.01
C SER A 33 11.68 -10.86 -20.52
N VAL A 34 12.08 -9.69 -20.01
CA VAL A 34 11.20 -8.63 -19.53
C VAL A 34 11.49 -7.34 -20.28
N THR A 35 10.47 -6.76 -20.87
CA THR A 35 10.56 -5.43 -21.50
C THR A 35 9.66 -4.46 -20.78
N VAL A 36 10.22 -3.38 -20.26
CA VAL A 36 9.49 -2.36 -19.51
C VAL A 36 9.34 -1.10 -20.34
N PHE A 37 8.13 -0.56 -20.42
CA PHE A 37 7.84 0.75 -20.98
C PHE A 37 7.44 1.70 -19.86
N THR A 38 8.15 2.82 -19.72
CA THR A 38 8.05 3.71 -18.56
C THR A 38 8.47 5.13 -18.91
N PRO A 39 7.87 6.17 -18.32
CA PRO A 39 8.30 7.55 -18.53
C PRO A 39 9.60 7.92 -17.82
N GLU A 40 10.08 7.10 -16.88
CA GLU A 40 11.28 7.41 -16.09
C GLU A 40 12.14 6.16 -15.90
N VAL A 41 13.42 6.22 -16.26
CA VAL A 41 14.34 5.07 -16.22
C VAL A 41 15.66 5.42 -15.54
N SER A 42 16.12 4.51 -14.66
CA SER A 42 17.51 4.37 -14.25
C SER A 42 18.02 3.04 -14.77
N TYR A 43 19.01 3.08 -15.65
CA TYR A 43 19.55 1.85 -16.29
C TYR A 43 20.51 1.06 -15.40
N GLU A 44 20.87 1.60 -14.26
CA GLU A 44 21.80 0.96 -13.31
C GLU A 44 21.23 -0.35 -12.77
N ASN A 45 22.06 -1.39 -12.71
CA ASN A 45 21.75 -2.68 -12.10
C ASN A 45 20.45 -3.33 -12.61
N LEU A 46 20.16 -3.23 -13.90
CA LEU A 46 19.08 -4.00 -14.51
C LEU A 46 19.55 -5.44 -14.80
N PRO A 47 18.70 -6.46 -14.59
CA PRO A 47 18.97 -7.83 -14.99
C PRO A 47 19.30 -7.95 -16.48
N THR A 48 20.15 -8.91 -16.86
CA THR A 48 20.60 -9.13 -18.25
C THR A 48 19.46 -9.46 -19.21
N ASN A 49 18.40 -10.09 -18.70
CA ASN A 49 17.18 -10.42 -19.47
C ASN A 49 16.12 -9.31 -19.46
N MET A 50 16.46 -8.11 -18.96
CA MET A 50 15.54 -6.96 -18.88
C MET A 50 15.98 -5.84 -19.79
N LYS A 51 15.00 -5.25 -20.50
CA LYS A 51 15.15 -4.01 -21.26
C LYS A 51 14.15 -2.98 -20.78
N ALA A 52 14.61 -1.76 -20.49
CA ALA A 52 13.74 -0.63 -20.16
C ALA A 52 13.73 0.37 -21.31
N ASN A 53 12.55 0.71 -21.79
CA ASN A 53 12.32 1.65 -22.88
C ASN A 53 11.65 2.91 -22.33
N LEU A 54 12.23 4.04 -22.62
CA LEU A 54 11.69 5.33 -22.23
C LEU A 54 10.43 5.64 -23.05
N LEU A 55 9.30 5.78 -22.41
CA LEU A 55 8.05 6.23 -22.98
C LEU A 55 7.92 7.73 -22.70
N LYS A 56 8.17 8.56 -23.69
CA LYS A 56 8.09 10.03 -23.54
C LYS A 56 6.73 10.44 -23.01
N TRP A 57 6.73 11.21 -21.93
CA TRP A 57 5.53 11.73 -21.30
C TRP A 57 5.51 13.26 -21.38
N HIS A 58 4.44 13.82 -21.93
CA HIS A 58 4.26 15.27 -22.09
C HIS A 58 3.30 15.78 -21.02
N LYS A 59 3.80 16.69 -20.18
CA LYS A 59 3.00 17.29 -19.12
C LYS A 59 1.81 18.06 -19.74
N ASN A 60 0.59 17.81 -19.22
CA ASN A 60 -0.65 18.46 -19.66
C ASN A 60 -1.06 18.23 -21.13
N SER A 61 -0.59 17.17 -21.78
CA SER A 61 -0.92 16.86 -23.16
C SER A 61 -1.45 15.42 -23.32
N PRO A 62 -2.69 15.12 -22.88
CA PRO A 62 -3.23 13.76 -22.91
C PRO A 62 -3.31 13.17 -24.32
N VAL A 63 -3.67 13.96 -25.32
CA VAL A 63 -3.75 13.50 -26.72
C VAL A 63 -2.38 13.09 -27.24
N GLN A 64 -1.35 13.91 -27.00
CA GLN A 64 0.02 13.62 -27.42
C GLN A 64 0.58 12.38 -26.70
N ASN A 65 0.26 12.24 -25.41
CA ASN A 65 0.63 11.06 -24.63
C ASN A 65 -0.05 9.80 -25.19
N SER A 66 -1.35 9.85 -25.48
CA SER A 66 -2.08 8.73 -26.08
C SER A 66 -1.49 8.35 -27.43
N TYR A 67 -1.21 9.32 -28.30
CA TYR A 67 -0.55 9.08 -29.59
C TYR A 67 0.81 8.42 -29.41
N THR A 68 1.66 8.92 -28.50
CA THR A 68 2.99 8.37 -28.24
C THR A 68 2.92 6.95 -27.74
N ILE A 69 1.99 6.66 -26.80
CA ILE A 69 1.75 5.32 -26.27
C ILE A 69 1.36 4.36 -27.38
N LEU A 70 0.34 4.70 -28.16
CA LEU A 70 -0.17 3.85 -29.24
C LEU A 70 0.89 3.63 -30.33
N LYS A 71 1.55 4.70 -30.79
CA LYS A 71 2.60 4.61 -31.81
C LYS A 71 3.77 3.72 -31.37
N THR A 72 4.13 3.75 -30.09
CA THR A 72 5.28 2.98 -29.56
C THR A 72 4.88 1.54 -29.23
N LEU A 73 3.73 1.35 -28.56
CA LEU A 73 3.36 0.05 -28.02
C LEU A 73 2.69 -0.87 -29.05
N ILE A 74 1.86 -0.34 -29.96
CA ILE A 74 1.12 -1.19 -30.91
C ILE A 74 2.07 -2.05 -31.76
N PRO A 75 3.07 -1.50 -32.48
CA PRO A 75 3.98 -2.31 -33.29
C PRO A 75 4.73 -3.35 -32.43
N TYR A 76 5.13 -2.94 -31.22
CA TYR A 76 5.83 -3.85 -30.32
C TYR A 76 4.96 -5.01 -29.84
N LEU A 77 3.71 -4.75 -29.46
CA LEU A 77 2.72 -5.75 -29.05
C LEU A 77 2.42 -6.74 -30.19
N LEU A 78 2.22 -6.22 -31.40
CA LEU A 78 1.94 -7.05 -32.58
C LEU A 78 3.11 -7.97 -32.94
N SER A 79 4.34 -7.53 -32.74
CA SER A 79 5.55 -8.34 -32.95
C SER A 79 5.81 -9.34 -31.81
N ASN A 80 5.13 -9.19 -30.66
CA ASN A 80 5.34 -10.03 -29.46
C ASN A 80 4.01 -10.60 -28.93
N ARG A 81 3.12 -11.09 -29.80
CA ARG A 81 1.76 -11.55 -29.42
C ARG A 81 1.72 -12.68 -28.39
N LYS A 82 2.79 -13.47 -28.27
CA LYS A 82 2.91 -14.53 -27.27
C LYS A 82 3.40 -14.04 -25.90
N ALA A 83 3.70 -12.75 -25.77
CA ALA A 83 4.08 -12.17 -24.49
C ALA A 83 2.86 -11.87 -23.63
N VAL A 84 3.04 -11.87 -22.31
CA VAL A 84 2.05 -11.36 -21.37
C VAL A 84 2.27 -9.87 -21.17
N VAL A 85 1.21 -9.08 -21.24
CA VAL A 85 1.23 -7.65 -20.93
C VAL A 85 0.78 -7.44 -19.49
N PHE A 86 1.56 -6.69 -18.73
CA PHE A 86 1.27 -6.33 -17.36
C PHE A 86 1.31 -4.81 -17.18
N THR A 87 0.15 -4.20 -16.96
CA THR A 87 0.04 -2.77 -16.60
C THR A 87 0.01 -2.63 -15.08
N HIS A 88 1.06 -2.00 -14.53
CA HIS A 88 1.23 -1.87 -13.08
C HIS A 88 0.79 -0.49 -12.59
N MET A 89 -0.42 -0.40 -12.02
CA MET A 89 -1.05 0.83 -11.51
C MET A 89 -1.27 1.92 -12.57
N THR A 90 -1.32 1.55 -13.85
CA THR A 90 -1.43 2.48 -14.97
C THR A 90 -2.72 2.23 -15.75
N ASP A 91 -3.86 2.56 -15.15
CA ASP A 91 -5.19 2.34 -15.73
C ASP A 91 -5.42 3.11 -17.03
N VAL A 92 -4.87 4.32 -17.19
CA VAL A 92 -4.90 5.10 -18.43
C VAL A 92 -4.20 4.33 -19.56
N HIS A 93 -3.01 3.77 -19.31
CA HIS A 93 -2.30 2.97 -20.30
C HIS A 93 -3.08 1.68 -20.62
N ALA A 94 -3.62 1.04 -19.59
CA ALA A 94 -4.46 -0.13 -19.77
C ALA A 94 -5.69 0.18 -20.64
N ALA A 95 -6.35 1.31 -20.41
CA ALA A 95 -7.52 1.74 -21.20
C ALA A 95 -7.20 1.93 -22.69
N LEU A 96 -6.02 2.47 -22.99
CA LEU A 96 -5.60 2.72 -24.38
C LEU A 96 -5.23 1.44 -25.12
N ILE A 97 -4.54 0.49 -24.45
CA ILE A 97 -4.00 -0.69 -25.14
C ILE A 97 -4.86 -1.95 -24.99
N SER A 98 -5.76 -2.02 -23.99
CA SER A 98 -6.54 -3.23 -23.74
C SER A 98 -7.47 -3.64 -24.90
N PRO A 99 -8.12 -2.73 -25.65
CA PRO A 99 -8.89 -3.13 -26.85
C PRO A 99 -8.00 -3.82 -27.89
N ILE A 100 -6.76 -3.35 -28.05
CA ILE A 100 -5.79 -3.90 -29.00
C ILE A 100 -5.30 -5.26 -28.54
N THR A 101 -4.91 -5.40 -27.30
CA THR A 101 -4.49 -6.70 -26.73
C THR A 101 -5.61 -7.72 -26.82
N TRP A 102 -6.86 -7.32 -26.56
CA TRP A 102 -8.03 -8.17 -26.70
C TRP A 102 -8.27 -8.61 -28.17
N LEU A 103 -8.24 -7.66 -29.13
CA LEU A 103 -8.44 -7.95 -30.54
C LEU A 103 -7.41 -8.96 -31.08
N PHE A 104 -6.15 -8.82 -30.65
CA PHE A 104 -5.05 -9.69 -31.08
C PHE A 104 -4.81 -10.89 -30.15
N ARG A 105 -5.72 -11.13 -29.20
CA ARG A 105 -5.65 -12.24 -28.23
C ARG A 105 -4.33 -12.28 -27.44
N ILE A 106 -3.78 -11.10 -27.14
CA ILE A 106 -2.60 -10.96 -26.28
C ILE A 106 -3.09 -10.93 -24.83
N ARG A 107 -2.55 -11.80 -23.99
CA ARG A 107 -2.89 -11.80 -22.56
C ARG A 107 -2.49 -10.48 -21.91
N HIS A 108 -3.45 -9.79 -21.31
CA HIS A 108 -3.25 -8.50 -20.64
C HIS A 108 -3.79 -8.55 -19.22
N VAL A 109 -2.90 -8.36 -18.23
CA VAL A 109 -3.21 -8.33 -16.81
C VAL A 109 -2.98 -6.92 -16.28
N LEU A 110 -3.95 -6.38 -15.56
CA LEU A 110 -3.88 -5.06 -14.93
C LEU A 110 -3.74 -5.23 -13.42
N TRP A 111 -2.73 -4.62 -12.81
CA TRP A 111 -2.69 -4.39 -11.35
C TRP A 111 -3.32 -3.04 -11.03
N TYR A 112 -4.36 -3.07 -10.20
CA TYR A 112 -5.08 -1.89 -9.74
C TYR A 112 -5.40 -2.03 -8.26
N ALA A 113 -4.93 -1.08 -7.43
CA ALA A 113 -5.11 -1.10 -5.98
C ALA A 113 -5.53 0.28 -5.45
N HIS A 114 -6.73 0.70 -5.87
CA HIS A 114 -7.42 1.90 -5.39
C HIS A 114 -8.90 1.60 -5.13
N ALA A 115 -9.43 2.14 -4.03
CA ALA A 115 -10.85 1.96 -3.68
C ALA A 115 -11.81 2.65 -4.66
N THR A 116 -11.35 3.69 -5.36
CA THR A 116 -12.15 4.43 -6.37
C THR A 116 -12.06 3.77 -7.73
N ASN A 117 -13.20 3.50 -8.35
CA ASN A 117 -13.26 2.99 -9.72
C ASN A 117 -13.09 4.16 -10.71
N SER A 118 -11.93 4.25 -11.37
CA SER A 118 -11.74 5.22 -12.43
C SER A 118 -12.52 4.82 -13.70
N PRO A 119 -12.93 5.78 -14.55
CA PRO A 119 -13.52 5.46 -15.86
C PRO A 119 -12.60 4.58 -16.72
N PHE A 120 -11.28 4.76 -16.61
CA PHE A 120 -10.28 3.98 -17.31
C PHE A 120 -10.22 2.52 -16.83
N LEU A 121 -10.38 2.29 -15.53
CA LEU A 121 -10.50 0.94 -14.97
C LEU A 121 -11.75 0.24 -15.51
N ILE A 122 -12.90 0.92 -15.45
CA ILE A 122 -14.18 0.38 -15.94
C ILE A 122 -14.06 -0.01 -17.41
N TRP A 123 -13.55 0.91 -18.25
CA TRP A 123 -13.30 0.64 -19.66
C TRP A 123 -12.35 -0.55 -19.88
N SER A 124 -11.20 -0.55 -19.21
CA SER A 124 -10.21 -1.63 -19.34
C SER A 124 -10.77 -3.00 -18.95
N SER A 125 -11.70 -3.05 -17.99
CA SER A 125 -12.25 -4.30 -17.46
C SER A 125 -12.96 -5.14 -18.52
N PHE A 126 -13.48 -4.52 -19.59
CA PHE A 126 -14.10 -5.26 -20.69
C PHE A 126 -13.07 -6.06 -21.52
N PHE A 127 -11.84 -5.56 -21.62
CA PHE A 127 -10.84 -6.04 -22.58
C PHE A 127 -9.68 -6.79 -21.95
N VAL A 128 -9.28 -6.43 -20.70
CA VAL A 128 -8.18 -7.15 -20.03
C VAL A 128 -8.58 -8.59 -19.69
N SER A 129 -7.61 -9.46 -19.68
CA SER A 129 -7.78 -10.86 -19.29
C SER A 129 -8.09 -11.02 -17.81
N GLN A 130 -7.39 -10.25 -16.96
CA GLN A 130 -7.50 -10.31 -15.52
C GLN A 130 -7.14 -8.96 -14.89
N ILE A 131 -7.76 -8.65 -13.76
CA ILE A 131 -7.43 -7.52 -12.89
C ILE A 131 -6.93 -8.10 -11.57
N LEU A 132 -5.72 -7.75 -11.19
CA LEU A 132 -5.16 -8.12 -9.89
C LEU A 132 -5.23 -6.93 -8.95
N SER A 133 -5.58 -7.19 -7.70
CA SER A 133 -5.62 -6.17 -6.65
C SER A 133 -5.08 -6.72 -5.33
N SER A 134 -4.83 -5.82 -4.37
CA SER A 134 -4.30 -6.25 -3.07
C SER A 134 -5.36 -6.94 -2.22
N THR A 135 -6.46 -6.25 -1.93
CA THR A 135 -7.54 -6.73 -1.07
C THR A 135 -8.90 -6.33 -1.63
N SER A 136 -9.97 -6.88 -1.09
CA SER A 136 -11.34 -6.58 -1.55
C SER A 136 -11.69 -5.09 -1.48
N GLY A 137 -11.24 -4.39 -0.44
CA GLY A 137 -11.45 -2.95 -0.30
C GLY A 137 -10.61 -2.09 -1.26
N SER A 138 -9.62 -2.67 -1.96
CA SER A 138 -8.75 -1.93 -2.88
C SER A 138 -9.16 -2.00 -4.35
N CYS A 139 -10.24 -2.73 -4.67
CA CYS A 139 -10.84 -2.74 -6.00
C CYS A 139 -12.31 -3.19 -5.88
N ASN A 140 -13.22 -2.22 -5.89
CA ASN A 140 -14.67 -2.46 -5.74
C ASN A 140 -15.39 -2.49 -7.08
N LEU A 141 -14.78 -3.12 -8.08
CA LEU A 141 -15.36 -3.21 -9.43
C LEU A 141 -16.51 -4.23 -9.43
N GLU A 142 -17.75 -3.75 -9.54
CA GLU A 142 -18.94 -4.59 -9.65
C GLU A 142 -19.04 -5.23 -11.03
N LEU A 143 -18.87 -4.40 -12.07
CA LEU A 143 -18.88 -4.83 -13.46
C LEU A 143 -17.59 -5.63 -13.76
N ASN A 144 -17.77 -6.83 -14.37
CA ASN A 144 -16.66 -7.76 -14.64
C ASN A 144 -15.89 -8.22 -13.38
N SER A 145 -16.55 -8.25 -12.21
CA SER A 145 -15.94 -8.64 -10.93
C SER A 145 -15.26 -10.02 -10.98
N ARG A 146 -15.73 -10.93 -11.82
CA ARG A 146 -15.11 -12.27 -12.02
C ARG A 146 -13.66 -12.22 -12.48
N LYS A 147 -13.26 -11.13 -13.18
CA LYS A 147 -11.87 -10.91 -13.62
C LYS A 147 -10.97 -10.39 -12.49
N VAL A 148 -11.54 -9.90 -11.39
CA VAL A 148 -10.77 -9.38 -10.25
C VAL A 148 -10.29 -10.53 -9.37
N LYS A 149 -8.98 -10.55 -9.10
CA LYS A 149 -8.35 -11.51 -8.19
C LYS A 149 -7.51 -10.77 -7.16
N PHE A 150 -7.66 -11.14 -5.90
CA PHE A 150 -6.91 -10.55 -4.80
C PHE A 150 -5.69 -11.42 -4.49
N ILE A 151 -4.52 -10.81 -4.46
CA ILE A 151 -3.24 -11.49 -4.22
C ILE A 151 -2.45 -10.87 -3.06
N ASN A 152 -3.13 -10.14 -2.18
CA ASN A 152 -2.58 -9.40 -1.05
C ASN A 152 -1.59 -8.28 -1.46
N GLN A 153 -0.88 -7.72 -0.48
CA GLN A 153 0.13 -6.68 -0.71
C GLN A 153 1.52 -7.28 -0.71
N GLY A 154 2.47 -6.65 -1.42
CA GLY A 154 3.89 -6.98 -1.34
C GLY A 154 4.63 -5.91 -0.54
N ILE A 155 5.15 -6.28 0.62
CA ILE A 155 5.91 -5.40 1.50
C ILE A 155 7.25 -6.06 1.81
N ASN A 156 8.35 -5.33 1.57
CA ASN A 156 9.69 -5.83 1.86
C ASN A 156 9.90 -5.83 3.38
N GLN A 157 9.82 -7.02 3.99
CA GLN A 157 10.02 -7.21 5.42
C GLN A 157 11.40 -6.76 5.89
N LYS A 158 12.44 -6.85 5.04
CA LYS A 158 13.80 -6.43 5.40
C LYS A 158 13.89 -4.95 5.79
N ASP A 159 12.95 -4.13 5.30
CA ASP A 159 12.85 -2.72 5.68
C ASP A 159 12.25 -2.50 7.07
N PHE A 160 11.65 -3.54 7.68
CA PHE A 160 10.88 -3.49 8.92
C PHE A 160 11.28 -4.63 9.86
N PRO A 161 12.46 -4.56 10.51
CA PRO A 161 12.94 -5.61 11.39
C PRO A 161 12.01 -5.78 12.60
N PHE A 162 11.75 -7.04 12.95
CA PHE A 162 10.89 -7.38 14.07
C PHE A 162 11.60 -7.10 15.40
N GLN A 163 10.98 -6.27 16.23
CA GLN A 163 11.49 -5.92 17.54
C GLN A 163 10.33 -5.65 18.50
N ILE A 164 10.20 -6.47 19.52
CA ILE A 164 9.16 -6.32 20.53
C ILE A 164 9.65 -5.36 21.61
N SER A 165 8.87 -4.30 21.84
CA SER A 165 9.04 -3.40 22.99
C SER A 165 8.11 -3.83 24.12
N LYS A 166 8.54 -3.64 25.37
CA LYS A 166 7.68 -3.84 26.54
C LYS A 166 6.74 -2.63 26.64
N LEU A 167 5.45 -2.89 26.80
CA LEU A 167 4.48 -1.82 27.03
C LEU A 167 4.80 -1.10 28.35
N MET A 168 4.89 0.21 28.28
CA MET A 168 5.22 1.05 29.43
C MET A 168 3.95 1.51 30.15
N GLU A 169 4.07 1.89 31.44
CA GLU A 169 2.98 2.49 32.20
C GLU A 169 2.46 3.75 31.47
N ARG A 170 3.37 4.65 31.11
CA ARG A 170 3.08 5.77 30.21
C ARG A 170 3.18 5.28 28.77
N THR A 171 2.04 5.05 28.15
CA THR A 171 1.93 4.44 26.82
C THR A 171 2.11 5.47 25.71
N LYS A 172 3.06 5.21 24.82
CA LYS A 172 3.36 6.04 23.66
C LYS A 172 2.68 5.48 22.41
N LEU A 173 1.59 6.12 21.99
CA LEU A 173 0.93 5.82 20.71
C LEU A 173 1.68 6.51 19.57
N PHE A 174 1.65 5.94 18.39
CA PHE A 174 2.22 6.58 17.22
C PHE A 174 1.43 6.29 15.94
N TYR A 175 1.57 7.19 14.98
CA TYR A 175 1.05 7.06 13.62
C TYR A 175 2.12 7.53 12.63
N TYR A 176 2.24 6.85 11.51
CA TYR A 176 2.99 7.37 10.37
C TYR A 176 2.21 7.13 9.07
N GLY A 177 2.28 8.11 8.17
CA GLY A 177 1.57 8.05 6.90
C GLY A 177 1.24 9.41 6.33
N ARG A 178 0.35 9.44 5.34
CA ARG A 178 -0.17 10.69 4.79
C ARG A 178 -1.08 11.36 5.83
N LEU A 179 -0.96 12.68 5.92
CA LEU A 179 -1.80 13.48 6.81
C LEU A 179 -2.94 14.11 5.98
N ASP A 180 -3.94 13.33 5.69
CA ASP A 180 -5.15 13.78 4.99
C ASP A 180 -6.42 13.39 5.77
N GLN A 181 -7.56 14.00 5.38
CA GLN A 181 -8.83 13.79 6.08
C GLN A 181 -9.27 12.32 6.10
N SER A 182 -8.92 11.54 5.06
CA SER A 182 -9.28 10.11 4.99
C SER A 182 -8.63 9.27 6.09
N LYS A 183 -7.52 9.75 6.67
CA LYS A 183 -6.79 9.07 7.76
C LYS A 183 -7.35 9.39 9.15
N ASN A 184 -8.37 10.26 9.23
CA ASN A 184 -9.09 10.60 10.47
C ASN A 184 -8.17 11.08 11.61
N ILE A 185 -7.11 11.84 11.27
CA ILE A 185 -6.13 12.32 12.29
C ILE A 185 -6.81 13.20 13.36
N HIS A 186 -7.90 13.90 13.03
CA HIS A 186 -8.67 14.67 14.00
C HIS A 186 -9.25 13.80 15.13
N LEU A 187 -9.66 12.57 14.81
CA LEU A 187 -10.15 11.62 15.81
C LEU A 187 -9.06 11.11 16.76
N PHE A 188 -7.79 11.17 16.34
CA PHE A 188 -6.68 10.85 17.25
C PHE A 188 -6.60 11.85 18.42
N LEU A 189 -6.88 13.16 18.15
CA LEU A 189 -6.88 14.18 19.17
C LEU A 189 -8.02 13.96 20.17
N GLU A 190 -9.21 13.62 19.67
CA GLU A 190 -10.36 13.27 20.50
C GLU A 190 -10.09 12.02 21.34
N LEU A 191 -9.47 11.00 20.74
CA LEU A 191 -9.09 9.77 21.44
C LEU A 191 -8.12 10.06 22.60
N ILE A 192 -7.06 10.84 22.36
CA ILE A 192 -6.10 11.20 23.40
C ILE A 192 -6.78 11.97 24.53
N LYS A 193 -7.67 12.93 24.22
CA LYS A 193 -8.47 13.63 25.22
C LYS A 193 -9.31 12.67 26.06
N LYS A 194 -9.94 11.69 25.43
CA LYS A 194 -10.75 10.67 26.09
C LYS A 194 -9.90 9.76 26.99
N LEU A 195 -8.79 9.24 26.50
CA LEU A 195 -7.90 8.34 27.24
C LEU A 195 -7.25 9.03 28.46
N ASN A 196 -6.94 10.31 28.34
CA ASN A 196 -6.30 11.10 29.39
C ASN A 196 -7.29 11.86 30.29
N TYR A 197 -8.60 11.56 30.21
CA TYR A 197 -9.62 12.29 31.00
C TYR A 197 -9.37 12.26 32.50
N GLN A 198 -8.86 11.13 33.02
CA GLN A 198 -8.59 10.97 34.45
C GLN A 198 -7.10 11.11 34.79
N LYS A 199 -6.20 10.75 33.92
CA LYS A 199 -4.75 10.72 34.15
C LYS A 199 -3.99 10.79 32.83
N ASP A 200 -2.99 11.68 32.73
CA ASP A 200 -2.15 11.89 31.56
C ASP A 200 -1.11 10.76 31.38
N VAL A 201 -1.56 9.59 30.93
CA VAL A 201 -0.70 8.41 30.74
C VAL A 201 -0.46 8.04 29.29
N PHE A 202 -1.16 8.70 28.34
CA PHE A 202 -1.02 8.44 26.91
C PHE A 202 -0.44 9.65 26.18
N THR A 203 0.52 9.39 25.30
CA THR A 203 1.03 10.37 24.34
C THR A 203 0.85 9.85 22.93
N LEU A 204 0.81 10.75 21.94
CA LEU A 204 0.67 10.39 20.52
C LEU A 204 1.66 11.17 19.68
N ASP A 205 2.46 10.47 18.94
CA ASP A 205 3.45 10.99 18.02
C ASP A 205 3.02 10.72 16.57
N ILE A 206 2.97 11.77 15.75
CA ILE A 206 2.43 11.73 14.39
C ILE A 206 3.53 12.09 13.39
N PHE A 207 3.88 11.14 12.52
CA PHE A 207 4.86 11.31 11.45
C PHE A 207 4.15 11.35 10.11
N GLY A 208 4.44 12.36 9.31
CA GLY A 208 3.87 12.44 7.97
C GLY A 208 3.86 13.83 7.38
N LYS A 209 3.34 13.91 6.17
CA LYS A 209 3.10 15.18 5.48
C LYS A 209 1.76 15.17 4.75
N PRO A 210 1.17 16.34 4.50
CA PRO A 210 0.00 16.44 3.66
C PRO A 210 0.33 16.03 2.21
N ALA A 211 -0.68 15.52 1.50
CA ALA A 211 -0.54 15.07 0.12
C ALA A 211 -0.80 16.20 -0.91
N ASN A 212 -1.60 17.20 -0.53
CA ASN A 212 -2.04 18.31 -1.38
C ASN A 212 -2.44 19.54 -0.53
N LYS A 213 -2.81 20.65 -1.18
CA LYS A 213 -3.22 21.89 -0.50
C LYS A 213 -4.40 21.72 0.47
N GLN A 214 -5.38 20.89 0.14
CA GLN A 214 -6.52 20.60 1.02
C GLN A 214 -6.04 19.91 2.31
N SER A 215 -5.14 18.96 2.19
CA SER A 215 -4.52 18.27 3.33
C SER A 215 -3.61 19.20 4.15
N GLU A 216 -2.98 20.20 3.51
CA GLU A 216 -2.22 21.25 4.23
C GLU A 216 -3.13 22.07 5.13
N MET A 217 -4.28 22.54 4.60
CA MET A 217 -5.27 23.26 5.39
C MET A 217 -5.81 22.42 6.55
N TYR A 218 -6.09 21.15 6.30
CA TYR A 218 -6.49 20.21 7.34
C TYR A 218 -5.44 20.09 8.45
N LEU A 219 -4.15 19.95 8.10
CA LEU A 219 -3.06 19.89 9.08
C LEU A 219 -2.90 21.19 9.88
N VAL A 220 -3.06 22.36 9.23
CA VAL A 220 -3.04 23.66 9.93
C VAL A 220 -4.12 23.69 11.01
N ASN A 221 -5.35 23.29 10.68
CA ASN A 221 -6.46 23.24 11.64
C ASN A 221 -6.18 22.29 12.81
N LEU A 222 -5.60 21.12 12.55
CA LEU A 222 -5.20 20.16 13.60
C LEU A 222 -4.18 20.76 14.56
N ARG A 223 -3.18 21.48 14.05
CA ARG A 223 -2.14 22.12 14.85
C ARG A 223 -2.65 23.30 15.70
N LEU A 224 -3.83 23.82 15.41
CA LEU A 224 -4.50 24.83 16.24
C LEU A 224 -5.17 24.23 17.49
N ASN A 225 -5.30 22.91 17.57
CA ASN A 225 -5.91 22.25 18.72
C ASN A 225 -5.08 22.47 19.99
N PRO A 226 -5.70 22.80 21.16
CA PRO A 226 -5.00 23.01 22.43
C PRO A 226 -4.11 21.86 22.87
N LEU A 227 -4.47 20.61 22.56
CA LEU A 227 -3.66 19.41 22.85
C LEU A 227 -2.31 19.39 22.12
N VAL A 228 -2.13 20.18 21.08
CA VAL A 228 -0.91 20.25 20.26
C VAL A 228 -0.07 21.48 20.60
N LYS A 229 -0.69 22.56 21.08
CA LYS A 229 -0.06 23.89 21.26
C LYS A 229 0.76 24.07 22.55
N ASN A 230 0.56 23.24 23.56
CA ASN A 230 1.16 23.42 24.87
C ASN A 230 2.53 22.77 24.97
N ALA A 231 3.44 23.32 25.77
CA ALA A 231 4.78 22.78 26.01
C ALA A 231 4.79 21.33 26.58
N ASN A 232 3.71 20.94 27.24
CA ASN A 232 3.46 19.58 27.75
C ASN A 232 2.42 18.84 26.92
N SER A 233 2.46 19.01 25.60
CA SER A 233 1.46 18.42 24.69
C SER A 233 1.47 16.90 24.74
N SER A 234 0.28 16.31 24.88
CA SER A 234 0.10 14.85 24.71
C SER A 234 0.17 14.41 23.26
N VAL A 235 0.22 15.35 22.27
CA VAL A 235 0.28 15.07 20.82
C VAL A 235 1.38 15.89 20.17
N ILE A 236 2.26 15.21 19.43
CA ILE A 236 3.42 15.81 18.75
C ILE A 236 3.38 15.48 17.25
N PHE A 237 3.56 16.48 16.38
CA PHE A 237 3.71 16.32 14.93
C PHE A 237 5.16 16.48 14.52
N HIS A 238 5.80 15.39 14.06
CA HIS A 238 7.23 15.34 13.69
C HIS A 238 7.53 15.71 12.24
N GLY A 239 6.51 15.77 11.36
CA GLY A 239 6.73 15.95 9.93
C GLY A 239 7.06 14.64 9.18
N PRO A 240 7.54 14.73 7.92
CA PRO A 240 7.76 13.56 7.09
C PRO A 240 8.98 12.74 7.55
N ILE A 241 8.85 11.42 7.47
CA ILE A 241 9.91 10.47 7.76
C ILE A 241 10.24 9.64 6.50
N GLN A 242 11.52 9.39 6.26
CA GLN A 242 11.96 8.49 5.18
C GLN A 242 11.66 7.03 5.56
N ARG A 243 11.15 6.24 4.60
CA ARG A 243 10.76 4.85 4.82
C ARG A 243 11.83 4.03 5.57
N LYS A 244 13.09 4.13 5.15
CA LYS A 244 14.22 3.42 5.79
C LYS A 244 14.49 3.81 7.25
N ARG A 245 14.00 4.99 7.68
CA ARG A 245 14.18 5.48 9.04
C ARG A 245 12.98 5.21 9.94
N ILE A 246 11.89 4.67 9.40
CA ILE A 246 10.69 4.37 10.21
C ILE A 246 11.02 3.46 11.38
N PRO A 247 11.71 2.30 11.22
CA PRO A 247 11.95 1.41 12.34
C PRO A 247 12.69 2.07 13.49
N SER A 248 13.78 2.79 13.22
CA SER A 248 14.55 3.48 14.27
C SER A 248 13.80 4.66 14.90
N ALA A 249 12.96 5.35 14.11
CA ALA A 249 12.19 6.48 14.63
C ALA A 249 11.02 6.05 15.51
N VAL A 250 10.52 4.83 15.35
CA VAL A 250 9.36 4.31 16.11
C VAL A 250 9.78 3.24 17.14
N GLU A 251 11.06 3.03 17.34
CA GLU A 251 11.58 1.99 18.24
C GLU A 251 11.02 2.12 19.66
N GLU A 252 11.00 3.32 20.22
CA GLU A 252 10.55 3.60 21.57
C GLU A 252 9.03 3.73 21.75
N PHE A 253 8.25 3.62 20.68
CA PHE A 253 6.79 3.72 20.75
C PHE A 253 6.15 2.34 20.95
N ASP A 254 5.00 2.34 21.62
CA ASP A 254 4.35 1.13 22.11
C ASP A 254 3.29 0.61 21.14
N ILE A 255 2.37 1.45 20.63
CA ILE A 255 1.17 1.05 19.89
C ILE A 255 1.05 1.88 18.63
N PHE A 256 0.96 1.21 17.49
CA PHE A 256 0.61 1.84 16.23
C PHE A 256 -0.89 2.04 16.10
N LEU A 257 -1.31 3.28 15.89
CA LEU A 257 -2.71 3.66 15.75
C LEU A 257 -3.05 4.00 14.29
N ASN A 258 -4.11 3.40 13.75
CA ASN A 258 -4.58 3.70 12.40
C ASN A 258 -6.11 3.67 12.33
N LEU A 259 -6.73 4.80 11.99
CA LEU A 259 -8.18 4.96 11.90
C LEU A 259 -8.66 5.16 10.43
N PHE A 260 -7.94 4.64 9.48
CA PHE A 260 -8.31 4.71 8.07
C PHE A 260 -9.52 3.82 7.76
N ASN A 261 -10.52 4.40 7.09
CA ASN A 261 -11.77 3.70 6.74
C ASN A 261 -11.74 2.95 5.39
N GLY A 262 -10.62 3.03 4.66
CA GLY A 262 -10.49 2.42 3.34
C GLY A 262 -10.02 0.97 3.38
N SER A 263 -9.43 0.55 2.27
CA SER A 263 -8.78 -0.77 2.15
C SER A 263 -7.63 -0.94 3.13
N LEU A 264 -7.11 -2.17 3.23
CA LEU A 264 -5.95 -2.48 4.06
C LEU A 264 -4.79 -1.52 3.81
N ASP A 265 -4.46 -0.68 4.79
CA ASP A 265 -3.34 0.26 4.69
C ASP A 265 -2.01 -0.49 4.86
N LYS A 266 -1.05 -0.22 3.98
CA LYS A 266 0.29 -0.82 4.06
C LYS A 266 0.97 -0.60 5.41
N THR A 267 0.73 0.55 6.04
CA THR A 267 1.33 0.90 7.33
C THR A 267 0.89 -0.02 8.47
N LEU A 268 -0.30 -0.63 8.38
CA LEU A 268 -0.76 -1.66 9.33
C LEU A 268 0.15 -2.89 9.29
N ILE A 269 0.46 -3.37 8.09
CA ILE A 269 1.33 -4.53 7.88
C ILE A 269 2.80 -4.20 8.21
N GLU A 270 3.25 -3.01 7.85
CA GLU A 270 4.60 -2.52 8.17
C GLU A 270 4.81 -2.47 9.71
N ALA A 271 3.82 -1.95 10.46
CA ALA A 271 3.85 -1.94 11.92
C ALA A 271 3.83 -3.36 12.51
N THR A 272 3.03 -4.27 11.93
CA THR A 272 2.99 -5.68 12.33
C THR A 272 4.34 -6.37 12.10
N PHE A 273 5.02 -6.11 10.97
CA PHE A 273 6.38 -6.62 10.72
C PHE A 273 7.38 -6.14 11.76
N MET A 274 7.26 -4.89 12.22
CA MET A 274 8.11 -4.34 13.29
C MET A 274 7.80 -4.89 14.68
N GLY A 275 6.80 -5.77 14.84
CA GLY A 275 6.40 -6.27 16.16
C GLY A 275 5.66 -5.23 17.01
N LYS A 276 5.11 -4.19 16.37
CA LYS A 276 4.30 -3.19 17.08
C LYS A 276 2.86 -3.65 17.18
N PRO A 277 2.26 -3.63 18.38
CA PRO A 277 0.82 -3.80 18.52
C PRO A 277 0.09 -2.78 17.65
N VAL A 278 -0.86 -3.26 16.86
CA VAL A 278 -1.67 -2.43 15.97
C VAL A 278 -3.06 -2.31 16.53
N VAL A 279 -3.53 -1.07 16.73
CA VAL A 279 -4.92 -0.76 17.10
C VAL A 279 -5.57 -0.02 15.94
N THR A 280 -6.66 -0.58 15.44
CA THR A 280 -7.36 -0.07 14.25
C THR A 280 -8.79 -0.57 14.20
N TRP A 281 -9.65 0.13 13.49
CA TRP A 281 -10.97 -0.35 13.07
C TRP A 281 -11.02 -0.80 11.61
N ASN A 282 -9.86 -0.98 10.96
CA ASN A 282 -9.82 -1.48 9.60
C ASN A 282 -10.34 -2.92 9.55
N GLN A 283 -11.48 -3.13 8.88
CA GLN A 283 -12.17 -4.42 8.86
C GLN A 283 -11.32 -5.53 8.23
N GLU A 284 -10.54 -5.21 7.19
CA GLU A 284 -9.68 -6.21 6.53
C GLU A 284 -8.56 -6.65 7.47
N TYR A 285 -7.93 -5.71 8.18
CA TYR A 285 -6.90 -6.03 9.17
C TYR A 285 -7.47 -6.86 10.33
N CYS A 286 -8.58 -6.41 10.92
CA CYS A 286 -9.16 -7.09 12.07
C CYS A 286 -9.73 -8.46 11.72
N ARG A 287 -10.24 -8.65 10.48
CA ARG A 287 -10.67 -9.98 10.01
C ARG A 287 -9.50 -10.98 9.99
N ASP A 288 -8.33 -10.56 9.53
CA ASP A 288 -7.18 -11.44 9.31
C ASP A 288 -6.36 -11.63 10.61
N PHE A 289 -6.21 -10.59 11.43
CA PHE A 289 -5.37 -10.60 12.62
C PHE A 289 -6.14 -10.68 13.94
N GLY A 290 -7.44 -10.38 13.96
CA GLY A 290 -8.27 -10.28 15.16
C GLY A 290 -8.18 -8.92 15.85
N THR A 291 -9.05 -8.70 16.83
CA THR A 291 -9.06 -7.55 17.74
C THR A 291 -8.39 -7.92 19.06
N TRP A 292 -7.97 -6.94 19.86
CA TRP A 292 -7.33 -7.18 21.15
C TRP A 292 -8.35 -7.49 22.25
N SER A 293 -9.52 -6.88 22.18
CA SER A 293 -10.63 -7.10 23.11
C SER A 293 -11.46 -8.36 22.80
N GLY A 294 -11.32 -8.94 21.60
CA GLY A 294 -12.21 -9.97 21.09
C GLY A 294 -13.59 -9.44 20.64
N ALA A 295 -13.83 -8.14 20.75
CA ALA A 295 -15.08 -7.51 20.36
C ALA A 295 -15.23 -7.38 18.83
N PRO A 296 -16.44 -7.36 18.29
CA PRO A 296 -16.71 -7.03 16.90
C PRO A 296 -16.21 -5.61 16.55
N VAL A 297 -15.63 -5.47 15.37
CA VAL A 297 -15.08 -4.18 14.91
C VAL A 297 -16.18 -3.12 14.80
N ALA A 298 -15.99 -2.00 15.47
CA ALA A 298 -16.85 -0.83 15.40
C ALA A 298 -16.04 0.43 15.05
N LYS A 299 -16.61 1.29 14.19
CA LYS A 299 -16.01 2.59 13.84
C LYS A 299 -16.34 3.65 14.89
N SER A 300 -15.84 3.45 16.09
CA SER A 300 -16.07 4.37 17.23
C SER A 300 -14.80 4.54 18.06
N LEU A 301 -14.69 5.68 18.74
CA LEU A 301 -13.59 5.92 19.68
C LEU A 301 -13.72 5.08 20.95
N ASP A 302 -14.93 4.64 21.30
CA ASP A 302 -15.15 3.70 22.40
C ASP A 302 -14.48 2.38 22.10
N PHE A 303 -14.74 1.79 20.93
CA PHE A 303 -14.07 0.58 20.47
C PHE A 303 -12.55 0.70 20.49
N ILE A 304 -12.00 1.78 19.94
CA ILE A 304 -10.52 1.99 19.93
C ILE A 304 -9.97 2.13 21.34
N SER A 305 -10.70 2.79 22.24
CA SER A 305 -10.30 2.89 23.66
C SER A 305 -10.30 1.53 24.33
N GLU A 306 -11.32 0.70 24.11
CA GLU A 306 -11.40 -0.67 24.61
C GLU A 306 -10.25 -1.53 24.09
N GLU A 307 -9.90 -1.43 22.80
CA GLU A 307 -8.78 -2.15 22.19
C GLU A 307 -7.44 -1.78 22.87
N ILE A 308 -7.20 -0.49 23.13
CA ILE A 308 -5.98 -0.03 23.81
C ILE A 308 -5.94 -0.55 25.25
N LEU A 309 -7.06 -0.49 25.97
CA LEU A 309 -7.13 -0.94 27.37
C LEU A 309 -7.01 -2.47 27.47
N ALA A 310 -7.65 -3.21 26.58
CA ALA A 310 -7.52 -4.66 26.48
C ALA A 310 -6.06 -5.04 26.23
N LEU A 311 -5.39 -4.40 25.27
CA LEU A 311 -3.98 -4.64 24.97
C LEU A 311 -3.08 -4.38 26.21
N LYS A 312 -3.34 -3.33 26.98
CA LYS A 312 -2.58 -3.03 28.21
C LYS A 312 -2.77 -4.09 29.31
N SER A 313 -3.85 -4.82 29.31
CA SER A 313 -4.14 -5.91 30.25
C SER A 313 -3.52 -7.26 29.88
N VAL A 314 -2.99 -7.39 28.65
CA VAL A 314 -2.35 -8.61 28.16
C VAL A 314 -1.03 -8.85 28.89
N LYS A 315 -0.81 -10.07 29.38
CA LYS A 315 0.47 -10.46 30.00
C LYS A 315 1.60 -10.39 28.95
N SER A 316 2.81 -10.02 29.37
CA SER A 316 3.94 -9.85 28.46
C SER A 316 4.29 -11.11 27.67
N SER A 317 4.12 -12.32 28.25
CA SER A 317 4.28 -13.61 27.53
C SER A 317 3.28 -13.78 26.40
N ASP A 318 2.02 -13.48 26.68
CA ASP A 318 0.91 -13.68 25.74
C ASP A 318 0.93 -12.64 24.64
N LEU A 319 1.33 -11.40 24.98
CA LEU A 319 1.56 -10.34 24.01
C LEU A 319 2.66 -10.74 23.01
N ARG A 320 3.77 -11.28 23.51
CA ARG A 320 4.86 -11.72 22.65
C ARG A 320 4.41 -12.82 21.70
N ALA A 321 3.74 -13.84 22.21
CA ALA A 321 3.22 -14.94 21.40
C ALA A 321 2.23 -14.45 20.32
N GLU A 322 1.37 -13.51 20.67
CA GLU A 322 0.39 -12.93 19.72
C GLU A 322 1.08 -12.08 18.65
N LEU A 323 2.10 -11.28 18.99
CA LEU A 323 2.86 -10.50 18.01
C LEU A 323 3.65 -11.40 17.05
N GLU A 324 4.24 -12.50 17.53
CA GLU A 324 4.92 -13.51 16.71
C GLU A 324 3.91 -14.23 15.79
N ARG A 325 2.70 -14.56 16.27
CA ARG A 325 1.62 -15.11 15.44
C ARG A 325 1.22 -14.15 14.32
N ARG A 326 1.02 -12.86 14.65
CA ARG A 326 0.68 -11.81 13.66
C ARG A 326 1.80 -11.60 12.64
N LEU A 327 3.06 -11.64 13.08
CA LEU A 327 4.21 -11.58 12.18
C LEU A 327 4.17 -12.72 11.17
N ASN A 328 4.04 -13.98 11.64
CA ASN A 328 4.04 -15.15 10.78
C ASN A 328 2.91 -15.09 9.74
N LEU A 329 1.71 -14.71 10.16
CA LEU A 329 0.57 -14.51 9.26
C LEU A 329 0.82 -13.38 8.24
N SER A 330 1.43 -12.28 8.68
CA SER A 330 1.81 -11.18 7.78
C SER A 330 2.86 -11.61 6.75
N LEU A 331 3.82 -12.44 7.14
CA LEU A 331 4.84 -12.97 6.24
C LEU A 331 4.23 -13.86 5.16
N GLU A 332 3.33 -14.73 5.55
CA GLU A 332 2.60 -15.60 4.62
C GLU A 332 1.79 -14.78 3.62
N MET A 333 1.02 -13.81 4.11
CA MET A 333 0.07 -13.06 3.30
C MET A 333 0.69 -11.91 2.52
N HIS A 334 1.65 -11.19 3.10
CA HIS A 334 2.06 -9.85 2.65
C HIS A 334 3.57 -9.69 2.40
N SER A 335 4.40 -10.74 2.58
CA SER A 335 5.82 -10.64 2.23
C SER A 335 6.00 -10.32 0.74
N PHE A 336 7.01 -9.53 0.42
CA PHE A 336 7.30 -9.13 -0.97
C PHE A 336 7.59 -10.35 -1.85
N ASP A 337 8.42 -11.28 -1.38
CA ASP A 337 8.79 -12.48 -2.14
C ASP A 337 7.57 -13.38 -2.39
N GLY A 338 6.73 -13.61 -1.37
CA GLY A 338 5.47 -14.35 -1.50
C GLY A 338 4.48 -13.68 -2.46
N TRP A 339 4.39 -12.35 -2.41
CA TRP A 339 3.55 -11.59 -3.33
C TRP A 339 4.06 -11.66 -4.77
N ILE A 340 5.38 -11.52 -5.00
CA ILE A 340 6.00 -11.69 -6.33
C ILE A 340 5.72 -13.07 -6.89
N HIS A 341 5.83 -14.12 -6.07
CA HIS A 341 5.51 -15.49 -6.48
C HIS A 341 4.04 -15.61 -6.93
N ARG A 342 3.09 -15.10 -6.14
CA ARG A 342 1.66 -15.09 -6.50
C ARG A 342 1.40 -14.27 -7.77
N LEU A 343 2.02 -13.10 -7.90
CA LEU A 343 1.92 -12.25 -9.09
C LEU A 343 2.47 -12.97 -10.33
N ALA A 344 3.66 -13.55 -10.24
CA ALA A 344 4.28 -14.30 -11.34
C ALA A 344 3.44 -15.52 -11.75
N SER A 345 2.89 -16.24 -10.77
CA SER A 345 1.98 -17.37 -11.00
C SER A 345 0.75 -16.90 -11.80
N ARG A 346 0.10 -15.83 -11.36
CA ARG A 346 -1.06 -15.24 -12.07
C ARG A 346 -0.72 -14.74 -13.47
N LEU A 347 0.46 -14.17 -13.68
CA LEU A 347 0.90 -13.72 -15.00
C LEU A 347 1.18 -14.91 -15.95
N ARG A 348 1.56 -16.07 -15.42
CA ARG A 348 1.91 -17.27 -16.19
C ARG A 348 0.76 -18.25 -16.41
N GLU A 349 -0.36 -18.10 -15.70
CA GLU A 349 -1.55 -18.94 -15.88
C GLU A 349 -2.01 -18.92 -17.34
N ASP A 350 -2.20 -20.08 -17.94
CA ASP A 350 -2.85 -20.20 -19.24
C ASP A 350 -4.37 -20.03 -19.05
N LEU A 351 -4.98 -19.09 -19.78
CA LEU A 351 -6.42 -18.85 -19.73
C LEU A 351 -7.25 -19.91 -20.48
N HIS A 352 -6.63 -21.00 -20.90
CA HIS A 352 -7.25 -22.06 -21.68
C HIS A 352 -7.47 -23.35 -20.88
N SER A 353 -7.36 -23.28 -19.56
CA SER A 353 -7.80 -24.37 -18.66
C SER A 353 -9.13 -24.08 -18.01
#